data_fbea18e284866ab92c064e022e686f13
#
_entry.id   fbea18e284866ab92c064e022e686f13
#
_cell.length_a   1.000
_cell.length_b   1.000
_cell.length_c   1.000
_cell.angle_alpha   90.00
_cell.angle_beta   90.00
_cell.angle_gamma   90.00
#
_symmetry.space_group_name_H-M   'P 1'
#
loop_
_entity.id
_entity.type
_entity.pdbx_description
1 polymer ?
#
loop_
_entity_poly.entity_id
_entity_poly.type
_entity_poly.pdbx_seq_one_letter_code
_entity_poly.pdbx_strand_id
1 'polypeptide(L)'
;MINPEFIYSCQMPTGDAPLVAAAPFKLGGWGGLNLVQDLIDAYQMVDGQDINESSQDYPYPDASVNFERIGGANQTFSGFTLLASTARMYNNREPRFYATIGFCHSFWPGTSSSENQYKNIEVTYYSDGYASANPDHPEDYNRTGYTCVKYRHLEDEMKKGTVKAKYFPVFRYAETLLNLSLI
;
A
#
# COMPACT_ATOMS: atom_id res chain seq x y z
N MET A 1 18.19 13.85 -5.68
CA MET A 1 18.54 12.87 -6.74
C MET A 1 17.45 12.97 -7.79
N ILE A 2 17.79 13.23 -9.05
CA ILE A 2 16.81 13.30 -10.15
C ILE A 2 16.53 11.86 -10.57
N ASN A 3 15.25 11.45 -10.55
CA ASN A 3 14.86 10.13 -11.04
C ASN A 3 14.93 10.14 -12.59
N PRO A 4 15.78 9.31 -13.22
CA PRO A 4 15.97 9.30 -14.68
C PRO A 4 14.73 8.85 -15.46
N GLU A 5 13.75 8.25 -14.80
CA GLU A 5 12.46 7.86 -15.41
C GLU A 5 11.50 9.03 -15.59
N PHE A 6 11.73 10.16 -14.89
CA PHE A 6 10.84 11.31 -14.97
C PHE A 6 11.27 12.25 -16.09
N ILE A 7 10.49 12.37 -17.14
CA ILE A 7 10.66 13.39 -18.18
C ILE A 7 10.04 14.69 -17.68
N TYR A 8 8.87 14.64 -17.08
CA TYR A 8 8.21 15.78 -16.46
C TYR A 8 7.47 15.37 -15.20
N SER A 9 7.66 16.12 -14.12
CA SER A 9 6.99 15.88 -12.85
C SER A 9 6.51 17.20 -12.23
N CYS A 10 5.39 17.12 -11.50
CA CYS A 10 4.86 18.21 -10.71
C CYS A 10 5.12 17.92 -9.23
N GLN A 11 5.67 18.87 -8.50
CA GLN A 11 5.80 18.75 -7.06
C GLN A 11 4.45 19.00 -6.40
N MET A 12 4.01 18.06 -5.59
CA MET A 12 2.86 18.29 -4.72
C MET A 12 3.24 19.24 -3.59
N PRO A 13 2.37 20.18 -3.23
CA PRO A 13 2.53 20.93 -2.00
C PRO A 13 2.72 19.99 -0.80
N THR A 14 3.58 20.35 0.14
CA THR A 14 3.79 19.61 1.38
C THR A 14 2.53 19.67 2.26
N GLY A 15 2.12 18.53 2.80
CA GLY A 15 0.94 18.46 3.67
C GLY A 15 -0.36 18.06 2.98
N ASP A 16 -0.27 17.60 1.74
CA ASP A 16 -1.44 17.49 0.87
C ASP A 16 -2.31 16.26 1.01
N ALA A 17 -3.54 16.57 0.79
CA ALA A 17 -4.76 15.83 0.93
C ALA A 17 -4.74 14.36 0.50
N PRO A 18 -4.19 13.92 -0.66
CA PRO A 18 -4.30 12.51 -1.04
C PRO A 18 -3.56 11.55 -0.11
N LEU A 19 -2.38 11.96 0.39
CA LEU A 19 -1.62 11.13 1.32
C LEU A 19 -2.31 11.03 2.68
N VAL A 20 -2.74 12.19 3.21
CA VAL A 20 -3.45 12.25 4.49
C VAL A 20 -4.83 11.58 4.38
N ALA A 21 -5.54 11.80 3.25
CA ALA A 21 -6.82 11.15 2.99
C ALA A 21 -6.73 9.62 2.89
N ALA A 22 -5.61 9.08 2.40
CA ALA A 22 -5.40 7.64 2.29
C ALA A 22 -4.92 7.00 3.59
N ALA A 23 -4.17 7.73 4.41
CA ALA A 23 -3.51 7.15 5.58
C ALA A 23 -4.50 6.76 6.69
N PRO A 24 -4.16 5.72 7.49
CA PRO A 24 -4.93 5.34 8.66
C PRO A 24 -5.08 6.46 9.68
N PHE A 25 -6.24 6.54 10.33
CA PHE A 25 -6.55 7.53 11.36
C PHE A 25 -5.51 7.60 12.48
N LYS A 26 -5.13 6.45 13.05
CA LYS A 26 -4.15 6.43 14.15
C LYS A 26 -2.75 6.90 13.74
N LEU A 27 -2.48 6.99 12.45
CA LEU A 27 -1.25 7.60 11.91
C LEU A 27 -1.40 9.07 11.52
N GLY A 28 -2.53 9.68 11.82
CA GLY A 28 -2.83 11.08 11.50
C GLY A 28 -3.48 11.29 10.14
N GLY A 29 -4.00 10.23 9.54
CA GLY A 29 -4.77 10.29 8.30
C GLY A 29 -6.29 10.33 8.53
N TRP A 30 -7.04 10.38 7.43
CA TRP A 30 -8.51 10.38 7.45
C TRP A 30 -9.12 9.05 7.01
N GLY A 31 -8.37 8.15 6.42
CA GLY A 31 -8.86 6.85 5.95
C GLY A 31 -9.92 6.91 4.85
N GLY A 32 -10.17 8.07 4.27
CA GLY A 32 -11.28 8.28 3.34
C GLY A 32 -11.00 7.91 1.89
N LEU A 33 -9.72 7.88 1.48
CA LEU A 33 -9.34 7.47 0.12
C LEU A 33 -9.01 5.99 0.10
N ASN A 34 -9.95 5.20 -0.38
CA ASN A 34 -9.90 3.74 -0.35
C ASN A 34 -9.74 3.14 -1.74
N LEU A 35 -9.10 1.99 -1.82
CA LEU A 35 -8.98 1.20 -3.05
C LEU A 35 -10.08 0.15 -3.09
N VAL A 36 -10.53 -0.21 -4.30
CA VAL A 36 -11.58 -1.21 -4.52
C VAL A 36 -11.00 -2.58 -4.81
N GLN A 37 -11.77 -3.65 -4.55
CA GLN A 37 -11.33 -5.02 -4.75
C GLN A 37 -10.91 -5.29 -6.20
N ASP A 38 -11.63 -4.77 -7.18
CA ASP A 38 -11.30 -4.97 -8.61
C ASP A 38 -9.88 -4.49 -8.95
N LEU A 39 -9.43 -3.38 -8.32
CA LEU A 39 -8.05 -2.92 -8.49
C LEU A 39 -7.05 -3.88 -7.83
N ILE A 40 -7.40 -4.45 -6.68
CA ILE A 40 -6.56 -5.42 -5.99
C ILE A 40 -6.39 -6.69 -6.83
N ASP A 41 -7.47 -7.13 -7.46
CA ASP A 41 -7.49 -8.33 -8.29
C ASP A 41 -6.79 -8.13 -9.65
N ALA A 42 -6.73 -6.90 -10.14
CA ALA A 42 -6.01 -6.55 -11.37
C ALA A 42 -4.47 -6.63 -11.27
N TYR A 43 -3.92 -6.68 -10.05
CA TYR A 43 -2.49 -6.94 -9.88
C TYR A 43 -2.18 -8.41 -10.12
N GLN A 44 -1.12 -8.67 -10.86
CA GLN A 44 -0.70 -10.01 -11.21
C GLN A 44 -0.02 -10.75 -10.05
N MET A 45 0.13 -12.04 -10.21
CA MET A 45 0.96 -12.88 -9.36
C MET A 45 2.44 -12.70 -9.71
N VAL A 46 3.33 -13.24 -8.89
CA VAL A 46 4.78 -13.11 -9.06
C VAL A 46 5.31 -13.73 -10.35
N ASP A 47 4.58 -14.68 -10.93
CA ASP A 47 4.89 -15.33 -12.22
C ASP A 47 4.38 -14.51 -13.43
N GLY A 48 3.74 -13.36 -13.21
CA GLY A 48 3.20 -12.49 -14.25
C GLY A 48 1.86 -12.93 -14.82
N GLN A 49 1.23 -13.95 -14.24
CA GLN A 49 -0.10 -14.39 -14.63
C GLN A 49 -1.18 -13.67 -13.82
N ASP A 50 -2.38 -13.64 -14.32
CA ASP A 50 -3.53 -13.15 -13.57
C ASP A 50 -3.85 -14.08 -12.39
N ILE A 51 -4.51 -13.57 -11.37
CA ILE A 51 -4.77 -14.28 -10.12
C ILE A 51 -5.50 -15.63 -10.29
N ASN A 52 -6.29 -15.78 -11.36
CA ASN A 52 -7.02 -17.01 -11.68
C ASN A 52 -6.22 -17.99 -12.54
N GLU A 53 -5.08 -17.56 -13.07
CA GLU A 53 -4.28 -18.32 -14.05
C GLU A 53 -2.88 -18.66 -13.55
N SER A 54 -2.49 -18.06 -12.42
CA SER A 54 -1.16 -18.29 -11.84
C SER A 54 -0.95 -19.74 -11.43
N SER A 55 0.25 -20.26 -11.73
CA SER A 55 0.73 -21.57 -11.26
C SER A 55 1.19 -21.57 -9.81
N GLN A 56 1.27 -20.39 -9.16
CA GLN A 56 1.63 -20.28 -7.76
C GLN A 56 0.52 -20.87 -6.87
N ASP A 57 0.90 -21.30 -5.66
CA ASP A 57 -0.03 -21.82 -4.65
C ASP A 57 -0.94 -20.71 -4.12
N TYR A 58 -1.76 -20.18 -4.99
CA TYR A 58 -2.76 -19.19 -4.67
C TYR A 58 -4.15 -19.76 -4.96
N PRO A 59 -4.94 -20.03 -3.92
CA PRO A 59 -6.23 -20.71 -4.06
C PRO A 59 -7.36 -19.78 -4.47
N TYR A 60 -7.08 -18.66 -5.11
CA TYR A 60 -8.11 -17.77 -5.59
C TYR A 60 -8.94 -18.45 -6.72
N PRO A 61 -10.26 -18.42 -6.70
CA PRO A 61 -11.14 -17.66 -5.80
C PRO A 61 -11.67 -18.43 -4.59
N ASP A 62 -10.99 -19.44 -4.06
CA ASP A 62 -11.46 -20.18 -2.88
C ASP A 62 -11.42 -19.30 -1.63
N ALA A 63 -12.58 -18.72 -1.30
CA ALA A 63 -12.71 -17.82 -0.17
C ALA A 63 -12.38 -18.47 1.18
N SER A 64 -12.50 -19.80 1.31
CA SER A 64 -12.21 -20.49 2.57
C SER A 64 -10.71 -20.47 2.90
N VAL A 65 -9.86 -20.48 1.88
CA VAL A 65 -8.39 -20.52 2.01
C VAL A 65 -7.77 -19.12 1.89
N ASN A 66 -8.40 -18.22 1.14
CA ASN A 66 -7.89 -16.86 0.93
C ASN A 66 -7.65 -16.08 2.23
N PHE A 67 -8.47 -16.31 3.24
CA PHE A 67 -8.37 -15.64 4.55
C PHE A 67 -7.50 -16.38 5.54
N GLU A 68 -7.03 -17.59 5.25
CA GLU A 68 -6.02 -18.24 6.07
C GLU A 68 -4.75 -17.39 6.14
N ARG A 69 -4.05 -17.48 7.25
CA ARG A 69 -2.77 -16.77 7.43
C ARG A 69 -1.65 -17.56 6.78
N ILE A 70 -0.63 -16.84 6.28
CA ILE A 70 0.58 -17.47 5.74
C ILE A 70 1.23 -18.34 6.82
N GLY A 71 1.28 -17.86 8.06
CA GLY A 71 1.86 -18.57 9.19
C GLY A 71 3.40 -18.59 9.16
N GLY A 72 3.98 -19.30 10.13
CA GLY A 72 5.43 -19.43 10.22
C GLY A 72 6.15 -18.14 10.60
N ALA A 73 7.31 -17.89 10.02
CA ALA A 73 8.10 -16.67 10.23
C ALA A 73 7.72 -15.59 9.23
N ASN A 74 7.97 -14.32 9.59
CA ASN A 74 7.87 -13.22 8.65
C ASN A 74 8.83 -13.43 7.46
N GLN A 75 8.39 -13.10 6.27
CA GLN A 75 9.13 -13.29 5.03
C GLN A 75 9.57 -11.94 4.47
N THR A 76 10.63 -11.94 3.68
CA THR A 76 11.03 -10.78 2.87
C THR A 76 10.90 -11.14 1.40
N PHE A 77 10.16 -10.31 0.65
CA PHE A 77 9.94 -10.50 -0.77
C PHE A 77 10.14 -9.17 -1.51
N SER A 78 11.05 -9.13 -2.46
CA SER A 78 11.37 -7.91 -3.24
C SER A 78 11.57 -6.64 -2.40
N GLY A 79 12.15 -6.76 -1.20
CA GLY A 79 12.34 -5.65 -0.26
C GLY A 79 11.13 -5.30 0.60
N PHE A 80 10.02 -6.01 0.46
CA PHE A 80 8.82 -5.87 1.30
C PHE A 80 8.80 -6.95 2.38
N THR A 81 8.31 -6.60 3.56
CA THR A 81 8.10 -7.56 4.65
C THR A 81 6.67 -8.07 4.61
N LEU A 82 6.52 -9.38 4.51
CA LEU A 82 5.26 -10.10 4.67
C LEU A 82 5.21 -10.71 6.06
N LEU A 83 4.22 -10.33 6.84
CA LEU A 83 4.04 -10.85 8.20
C LEU A 83 3.41 -12.25 8.16
N ALA A 84 3.72 -13.07 9.16
CA ALA A 84 3.06 -14.37 9.34
C ALA A 84 1.53 -14.26 9.47
N SER A 85 1.04 -13.11 9.92
CA SER A 85 -0.38 -12.75 10.01
C SER A 85 -1.02 -12.35 8.67
N THR A 86 -0.24 -12.17 7.61
CA THR A 86 -0.75 -11.82 6.28
C THR A 86 -1.66 -12.93 5.74
N ALA A 87 -2.81 -12.55 5.16
CA ALA A 87 -3.71 -13.50 4.52
C ALA A 87 -3.09 -14.06 3.22
N ARG A 88 -3.38 -15.33 2.92
CA ARG A 88 -2.81 -16.02 1.74
C ARG A 88 -3.14 -15.34 0.42
N MET A 89 -4.27 -14.69 0.30
CA MET A 89 -4.66 -13.93 -0.89
C MET A 89 -3.70 -12.78 -1.24
N TYR A 90 -2.87 -12.35 -0.30
CA TYR A 90 -1.87 -11.30 -0.51
C TYR A 90 -0.45 -11.85 -0.68
N ASN A 91 -0.29 -13.17 -0.65
CA ASN A 91 1.01 -13.81 -0.88
C ASN A 91 1.28 -13.98 -2.38
N ASN A 92 2.55 -14.07 -2.74
CA ASN A 92 3.01 -14.31 -4.12
C ASN A 92 2.46 -13.33 -5.17
N ARG A 93 2.13 -12.09 -4.77
CA ARG A 93 1.74 -11.04 -5.70
C ARG A 93 2.97 -10.36 -6.29
N GLU A 94 2.81 -9.75 -7.46
CA GLU A 94 3.87 -8.95 -8.06
C GLU A 94 4.38 -7.83 -7.14
N PRO A 95 5.67 -7.40 -7.22
CA PRO A 95 6.22 -6.37 -6.34
C PRO A 95 5.48 -5.04 -6.34
N ARG A 96 4.85 -4.66 -7.48
CA ARG A 96 4.04 -3.44 -7.60
C ARG A 96 2.82 -3.45 -6.69
N PHE A 97 2.26 -4.63 -6.41
CA PHE A 97 1.17 -4.79 -5.45
C PHE A 97 1.60 -4.25 -4.08
N TYR A 98 2.69 -4.76 -3.52
CA TYR A 98 3.18 -4.36 -2.20
C TYR A 98 3.65 -2.91 -2.14
N ALA A 99 4.15 -2.37 -3.26
CA ALA A 99 4.55 -0.97 -3.37
C ALA A 99 3.37 0.01 -3.40
N THR A 100 2.17 -0.47 -3.72
CA THR A 100 1.00 0.38 -3.95
C THR A 100 -0.12 0.17 -2.94
N ILE A 101 -0.33 -1.07 -2.51
CA ILE A 101 -1.50 -1.50 -1.73
C ILE A 101 -1.13 -1.74 -0.27
N GLY A 102 -1.80 -1.02 0.64
CA GLY A 102 -1.86 -1.38 2.04
C GLY A 102 -3.12 -2.20 2.30
N PHE A 103 -2.97 -3.34 2.93
CA PHE A 103 -4.02 -4.32 3.22
C PHE A 103 -3.98 -4.74 4.69
N CYS A 104 -5.00 -5.45 5.15
CA CYS A 104 -5.06 -5.90 6.53
C CYS A 104 -3.90 -6.84 6.86
N HIS A 105 -3.17 -6.56 7.94
CA HIS A 105 -1.92 -7.19 8.34
C HIS A 105 -0.72 -6.86 7.43
N SER A 106 -0.78 -5.77 6.66
CA SER A 106 0.41 -5.27 5.97
C SER A 106 1.40 -4.64 6.95
N PHE A 107 2.69 -4.84 6.69
CA PHE A 107 3.78 -4.22 7.44
C PHE A 107 4.05 -2.82 6.89
N TRP A 108 4.01 -1.83 7.78
CA TRP A 108 4.34 -0.45 7.43
C TRP A 108 5.64 -0.04 8.11
N PRO A 109 6.74 0.02 7.36
CA PRO A 109 7.99 0.50 7.89
C PRO A 109 7.88 2.00 8.16
N GLY A 110 8.48 2.46 9.25
CA GLY A 110 8.60 3.86 9.61
C GLY A 110 9.87 4.09 10.37
N THR A 111 10.66 5.07 9.96
CA THR A 111 12.00 5.27 10.52
C THR A 111 12.11 6.53 11.36
N SER A 112 11.25 7.51 11.16
CA SER A 112 11.36 8.83 11.77
C SER A 112 10.27 9.18 12.75
N SER A 113 9.31 8.30 13.03
CA SER A 113 8.32 8.56 14.06
C SER A 113 9.00 8.74 15.42
N SER A 114 8.78 9.86 16.08
CA SER A 114 9.26 10.11 17.44
C SER A 114 8.56 9.24 18.47
N GLU A 115 7.39 8.69 18.12
CA GLU A 115 6.64 7.79 18.98
C GLU A 115 6.89 6.34 18.53
N ASN A 116 7.57 5.56 19.36
CA ASN A 116 7.96 4.19 19.03
C ASN A 116 6.79 3.29 18.64
N GLN A 117 5.60 3.55 19.17
CA GLN A 117 4.37 2.80 18.85
C GLN A 117 3.92 2.92 17.39
N TYR A 118 4.43 3.90 16.63
CA TYR A 118 4.10 4.10 15.21
C TYR A 118 5.24 3.71 14.27
N LYS A 119 6.31 3.10 14.81
CA LYS A 119 7.41 2.59 14.01
C LYS A 119 7.21 1.12 13.67
N ASN A 120 7.45 0.76 12.40
CA ASN A 120 7.46 -0.63 11.97
C ASN A 120 6.21 -1.38 12.43
N ILE A 121 5.04 -0.86 12.08
CA ILE A 121 3.76 -1.35 12.56
C ILE A 121 3.12 -2.35 11.62
N GLU A 122 2.31 -3.23 12.19
CA GLU A 122 1.33 -4.02 11.49
C GLU A 122 0.01 -3.22 11.42
N VAL A 123 -0.46 -2.92 10.22
CA VAL A 123 -1.71 -2.17 10.04
C VAL A 123 -2.88 -3.14 9.93
N THR A 124 -3.87 -2.94 10.78
CA THR A 124 -5.12 -3.70 10.78
C THR A 124 -6.31 -2.77 10.63
N TYR A 125 -7.39 -3.28 10.04
CA TYR A 125 -8.62 -2.53 9.73
C TYR A 125 -9.80 -2.94 10.64
N TYR A 126 -9.51 -3.61 11.76
CA TYR A 126 -10.50 -3.96 12.77
C TYR A 126 -10.87 -2.76 13.64
N SER A 127 -11.89 -2.90 14.48
CA SER A 127 -12.43 -1.84 15.33
C SER A 127 -11.42 -1.17 16.28
N ASP A 128 -10.35 -1.84 16.65
CA ASP A 128 -9.26 -1.35 17.51
C ASP A 128 -7.92 -1.21 16.78
N GLY A 129 -7.87 -1.52 15.48
CA GLY A 129 -6.70 -1.45 14.64
C GLY A 129 -6.23 -0.03 14.31
N TYR A 130 -5.10 0.07 13.61
CA TYR A 130 -4.54 1.38 13.19
C TYR A 130 -5.42 2.11 12.17
N ALA A 131 -6.15 1.38 11.35
CA ALA A 131 -7.08 1.91 10.35
C ALA A 131 -8.55 1.77 10.78
N SER A 132 -8.82 1.64 12.08
CA SER A 132 -10.17 1.63 12.64
C SER A 132 -10.86 2.99 12.46
N ALA A 133 -12.18 3.01 12.65
CA ALA A 133 -12.94 4.25 12.70
C ALA A 133 -12.41 5.18 13.80
N ASN A 134 -12.40 6.46 13.49
CA ASN A 134 -12.08 7.51 14.47
C ASN A 134 -13.30 7.70 15.40
N PRO A 135 -13.17 7.57 16.73
CA PRO A 135 -14.28 7.80 17.65
C PRO A 135 -14.86 9.20 17.61
N ASP A 136 -14.01 10.21 17.37
CA ASP A 136 -14.39 11.62 17.34
C ASP A 136 -14.91 12.05 15.94
N HIS A 137 -14.50 11.35 14.90
CA HIS A 137 -14.87 11.56 13.52
C HIS A 137 -15.23 10.22 12.88
N PRO A 138 -16.47 9.72 13.08
CA PRO A 138 -16.85 8.38 12.59
C PRO A 138 -16.79 8.19 11.07
N GLU A 139 -16.71 9.29 10.32
CA GLU A 139 -16.50 9.31 8.88
C GLU A 139 -15.06 9.00 8.46
N ASP A 140 -14.08 9.20 9.36
CA ASP A 140 -12.65 9.05 9.11
C ASP A 140 -12.20 7.61 9.32
N TYR A 141 -12.62 6.72 8.42
CA TYR A 141 -12.16 5.33 8.42
C TYR A 141 -12.09 4.72 7.02
N ASN A 142 -11.28 3.69 6.90
CA ASN A 142 -11.19 2.93 5.67
C ASN A 142 -12.36 1.94 5.55
N ARG A 143 -13.12 2.04 4.46
CA ARG A 143 -14.36 1.28 4.22
C ARG A 143 -14.15 -0.01 3.45
N THR A 144 -13.04 -0.15 2.75
CA THR A 144 -12.78 -1.30 1.86
C THR A 144 -11.75 -2.27 2.42
N GLY A 145 -10.99 -1.89 3.45
CA GLY A 145 -9.86 -2.65 3.94
C GLY A 145 -8.57 -2.48 3.12
N TYR A 146 -8.56 -1.53 2.17
CA TYR A 146 -7.40 -1.26 1.31
C TYR A 146 -7.05 0.22 1.26
N THR A 147 -5.76 0.52 1.35
CA THR A 147 -5.22 1.88 1.36
C THR A 147 -4.15 2.02 0.27
N CYS A 148 -4.07 3.17 -0.38
CA CYS A 148 -2.96 3.48 -1.28
C CYS A 148 -1.73 3.91 -0.47
N VAL A 149 -0.63 3.15 -0.56
CA VAL A 149 0.64 3.45 0.11
C VAL A 149 1.70 4.01 -0.83
N LYS A 150 1.42 4.11 -2.11
CA LYS A 150 2.36 4.44 -3.18
C LYS A 150 3.16 5.72 -2.96
N TYR A 151 2.55 6.75 -2.39
CA TYR A 151 3.20 8.04 -2.17
C TYR A 151 3.70 8.25 -0.75
N ARG A 152 3.62 7.22 0.09
CA ARG A 152 4.15 7.29 1.43
C ARG A 152 5.68 7.25 1.42
N HIS A 153 6.30 8.15 2.17
CA HIS A 153 7.73 8.12 2.44
C HIS A 153 7.98 7.57 3.85
N LEU A 154 9.09 6.86 4.07
CA LEU A 154 9.42 6.28 5.38
C LEU A 154 9.59 7.32 6.50
N GLU A 155 9.89 8.56 6.13
CA GLU A 155 10.05 9.68 7.06
C GLU A 155 8.82 10.58 7.15
N ASP A 156 7.68 10.16 6.62
CA ASP A 156 6.44 10.92 6.78
C ASP A 156 5.89 10.76 8.21
N GLU A 157 5.76 11.86 8.92
CA GLU A 157 5.11 11.95 10.24
C GLU A 157 3.85 12.79 10.17
N MET A 158 2.78 12.21 9.67
CA MET A 158 1.52 12.93 9.45
C MET A 158 0.92 13.49 10.73
N LYS A 159 1.06 12.80 11.87
CA LYS A 159 0.63 13.28 13.18
C LYS A 159 1.28 14.61 13.59
N LYS A 160 2.47 14.89 13.08
CA LYS A 160 3.19 16.15 13.33
C LYS A 160 3.08 17.14 12.17
N GLY A 161 2.33 16.79 11.13
CA GLY A 161 2.24 17.59 9.92
C GLY A 161 3.56 17.65 9.13
N THR A 162 4.50 16.73 9.39
CA THR A 162 5.79 16.69 8.70
C THR A 162 5.74 15.63 7.60
N VAL A 163 5.62 16.08 6.37
CA VAL A 163 5.53 15.22 5.18
C VAL A 163 6.62 15.60 4.20
N LYS A 164 7.34 14.62 3.68
CA LYS A 164 8.35 14.84 2.63
C LYS A 164 7.71 15.28 1.34
N ALA A 165 8.37 16.15 0.60
CA ALA A 165 7.92 16.58 -0.72
C ALA A 165 7.67 15.38 -1.64
N LYS A 166 6.53 15.38 -2.32
CA LYS A 166 6.13 14.33 -3.28
C LYS A 166 6.17 14.90 -4.68
N TYR A 167 6.56 14.04 -5.62
CA TYR A 167 6.60 14.38 -7.03
C TYR A 167 5.63 13.46 -7.78
N PHE A 168 4.68 14.07 -8.48
CA PHE A 168 3.83 13.35 -9.41
C PHE A 168 4.49 13.30 -10.77
N PRO A 169 4.78 12.11 -11.30
CA PRO A 169 5.22 11.97 -12.68
C PRO A 169 4.05 12.29 -13.61
N VAL A 170 4.15 13.38 -14.35
CA VAL A 170 3.18 13.74 -15.39
C VAL A 170 3.51 13.02 -16.68
N PHE A 171 4.82 12.89 -16.98
CA PHE A 171 5.32 12.17 -18.14
C PHE A 171 6.58 11.39 -17.78
N ARG A 172 6.58 10.08 -18.11
CA ARG A 172 7.67 9.16 -17.79
C ARG A 172 8.26 8.53 -19.03
N TYR A 173 9.53 8.18 -18.96
CA TYR A 173 10.24 7.49 -20.05
C TYR A 173 9.59 6.16 -20.45
N ALA A 174 9.03 5.43 -19.49
CA ALA A 174 8.29 4.19 -19.76
C ALA A 174 7.12 4.40 -20.75
N GLU A 175 6.41 5.54 -20.67
CA GLU A 175 5.33 5.88 -21.62
C GLU A 175 5.88 6.07 -23.03
N THR A 176 7.03 6.72 -23.17
CA THR A 176 7.69 6.87 -24.48
C THR A 176 8.06 5.50 -25.07
N LEU A 177 8.59 4.59 -24.25
CA LEU A 177 8.95 3.24 -24.72
C LEU A 177 7.73 2.43 -25.12
N LEU A 178 6.63 2.51 -24.36
CA LEU A 178 5.37 1.84 -24.70
C LEU A 178 4.81 2.37 -26.02
N ASN A 179 4.82 3.69 -26.23
CA ASN A 179 4.35 4.29 -27.48
C ASN A 179 5.21 3.87 -28.68
N LEU A 180 6.53 3.73 -28.50
CA LEU A 180 7.43 3.24 -29.54
C LEU A 180 7.22 1.74 -29.86
N SER A 181 6.76 0.94 -28.92
CA SER A 181 6.51 -0.49 -29.13
C SER A 181 5.20 -0.78 -29.89
N LEU A 182 4.35 0.24 -30.07
CA LEU A 182 3.07 0.15 -30.80
C LEU A 182 3.21 0.52 -32.29
N ILE A 183 4.40 0.93 -32.75
CA ILE A 183 4.74 1.25 -34.13
C ILE A 183 5.47 0.07 -34.75
#